data_0dae01bccdc608eb26525ad4e60f2c26
#
_entry.id   0dae01bccdc608eb26525ad4e60f2c26
#
_cell.length_a   1.000
_cell.length_b   1.000
_cell.length_c   1.000
_cell.angle_alpha   90.00
_cell.angle_beta   90.00
_cell.angle_gamma   90.00
#
_symmetry.space_group_name_H-M   'P 1'
#
loop_
_entity.id
_entity.type
_entity.pdbx_description
1 polymer ?
#
loop_
_entity_poly.entity_id
_entity_poly.type
_entity_poly.pdbx_seq_one_letter_code
_entity_poly.pdbx_strand_id
1 'polypeptide(L)'
;MTKKAIILTLVLISGMLLSVAADAAPKKKSEGIGELPSPPSHFPLPLTDADYFENGAPNPAKVALGNLLFYDKKLSGNNNISCATCHHSLTDTGDGLSLPVGEGGQGLGVARNTGEGIGSPVPERVPRNAPPVFNLGANFFTTMFHDGRVTVNSGHP
;
A
#
# COMPACT_ATOMS: atom_id res chain seq x y z
N MET A 1 11.90 48.44 -63.09
CA MET A 1 12.13 47.54 -61.95
C MET A 1 10.79 47.08 -61.43
N THR A 2 10.46 45.88 -61.73
CA THR A 2 9.10 45.29 -61.76
C THR A 2 8.58 44.89 -60.40
N LYS A 3 7.44 45.47 -60.02
CA LYS A 3 6.67 44.99 -58.83
C LYS A 3 5.89 43.76 -59.24
N LYS A 4 6.22 42.60 -58.63
CA LYS A 4 5.41 41.42 -58.78
C LYS A 4 4.28 41.44 -57.76
N ALA A 5 3.06 41.50 -58.30
CA ALA A 5 1.81 41.39 -57.55
C ALA A 5 1.68 39.89 -57.09
N ILE A 6 1.48 39.72 -55.83
CA ILE A 6 1.14 38.39 -55.23
C ILE A 6 -0.40 38.34 -55.22
N ILE A 7 -0.95 37.47 -56.07
CA ILE A 7 -2.39 37.16 -56.08
C ILE A 7 -2.67 36.21 -54.92
N LEU A 8 -3.40 36.71 -53.93
CA LEU A 8 -3.90 35.93 -52.81
C LEU A 8 -5.18 35.21 -53.26
N THR A 9 -5.07 33.94 -53.58
CA THR A 9 -6.22 33.09 -53.89
C THR A 9 -6.89 32.65 -52.60
N LEU A 10 -8.05 33.26 -52.32
CA LEU A 10 -8.90 32.87 -51.19
C LEU A 10 -9.65 31.60 -51.58
N VAL A 11 -9.24 30.47 -51.05
CA VAL A 11 -9.98 29.20 -51.14
C VAL A 11 -11.02 29.18 -50.04
N LEU A 12 -12.26 29.43 -50.42
CA LEU A 12 -13.42 29.21 -49.55
C LEU A 12 -13.65 27.70 -49.41
N ILE A 13 -13.13 27.12 -48.33
CA ILE A 13 -13.47 25.75 -47.93
C ILE A 13 -14.82 25.85 -47.19
N SER A 14 -15.89 25.53 -47.93
CA SER A 14 -17.22 25.33 -47.40
C SER A 14 -17.14 24.12 -46.43
N GLY A 15 -17.04 24.40 -45.14
CA GLY A 15 -17.06 23.40 -44.10
C GLY A 15 -18.44 22.75 -43.97
N MET A 16 -18.62 21.62 -44.60
CA MET A 16 -19.75 20.74 -44.37
C MET A 16 -19.59 20.15 -42.96
N LEU A 17 -20.28 20.75 -41.99
CA LEU A 17 -20.40 20.19 -40.64
C LEU A 17 -21.17 18.86 -40.73
N LEU A 18 -20.45 17.76 -40.87
CA LEU A 18 -21.00 16.44 -40.51
C LEU A 18 -21.18 16.42 -38.99
N SER A 19 -22.41 16.61 -38.55
CA SER A 19 -22.81 16.27 -37.18
C SER A 19 -22.75 14.74 -37.05
N VAL A 20 -21.63 14.23 -36.52
CA VAL A 20 -21.57 12.88 -36.04
C VAL A 20 -22.48 12.81 -34.81
N ALA A 21 -23.71 12.33 -35.02
CA ALA A 21 -24.54 11.90 -33.90
C ALA A 21 -23.73 10.85 -33.15
N ALA A 22 -23.25 11.19 -31.97
CA ALA A 22 -22.69 10.24 -31.04
C ALA A 22 -23.85 9.32 -30.64
N ASP A 23 -23.95 8.15 -31.29
CA ASP A 23 -24.76 7.03 -30.79
C ASP A 23 -24.31 6.78 -29.35
N ALA A 24 -25.14 7.21 -28.40
CA ALA A 24 -24.96 6.87 -27.00
C ALA A 24 -25.01 5.37 -26.91
N ALA A 25 -23.86 4.74 -26.66
CA ALA A 25 -23.77 3.33 -26.39
C ALA A 25 -24.85 2.95 -25.36
N PRO A 26 -25.61 1.86 -25.56
CA PRO A 26 -26.65 1.47 -24.64
C PRO A 26 -26.03 1.35 -23.24
N LYS A 27 -26.52 2.17 -22.32
CA LYS A 27 -26.15 2.06 -20.90
C LYS A 27 -26.53 0.65 -20.46
N LYS A 28 -25.53 -0.23 -20.41
CA LYS A 28 -25.70 -1.55 -19.80
C LYS A 28 -26.22 -1.29 -18.41
N LYS A 29 -27.50 -1.64 -18.16
CA LYS A 29 -28.12 -1.58 -16.85
C LYS A 29 -27.14 -2.34 -15.94
N SER A 30 -26.53 -1.67 -14.98
CA SER A 30 -25.74 -2.36 -13.97
C SER A 30 -26.72 -3.28 -13.28
N GLU A 31 -26.67 -4.56 -13.62
CA GLU A 31 -27.29 -5.58 -12.79
C GLU A 31 -26.66 -5.35 -11.42
N GLY A 32 -27.49 -4.89 -10.47
CA GLY A 32 -27.02 -4.57 -9.15
C GLY A 32 -26.25 -5.78 -8.65
N ILE A 33 -25.00 -5.56 -8.24
CA ILE A 33 -24.28 -6.55 -7.44
C ILE A 33 -25.24 -6.88 -6.33
N GLY A 34 -25.78 -8.11 -6.33
CA GLY A 34 -26.75 -8.55 -5.34
C GLY A 34 -26.20 -8.17 -3.97
N GLU A 35 -27.05 -7.66 -3.11
CA GLU A 35 -26.68 -7.31 -1.75
C GLU A 35 -25.85 -8.45 -1.18
N LEU A 36 -24.62 -8.13 -0.77
CA LEU A 36 -23.72 -9.13 -0.16
C LEU A 36 -24.50 -9.77 0.99
N PRO A 37 -24.51 -11.10 1.10
CA PRO A 37 -25.18 -11.76 2.21
C PRO A 37 -24.66 -11.17 3.51
N SER A 38 -25.57 -10.87 4.44
CA SER A 38 -25.17 -10.39 5.77
C SER A 38 -24.18 -11.38 6.38
N PRO A 39 -23.09 -10.90 6.98
CA PRO A 39 -22.09 -11.77 7.58
C PRO A 39 -22.75 -12.69 8.60
N PRO A 40 -22.30 -13.94 8.73
CA PRO A 40 -22.82 -14.85 9.74
C PRO A 40 -22.78 -14.21 11.11
N SER A 41 -23.79 -14.47 11.93
CA SER A 41 -23.95 -13.86 13.27
C SER A 41 -22.79 -14.13 14.26
N HIS A 42 -21.91 -15.04 13.91
CA HIS A 42 -20.72 -15.38 14.70
C HIS A 42 -19.45 -14.61 14.31
N PHE A 43 -19.49 -13.75 13.26
CA PHE A 43 -18.37 -12.86 13.00
C PHE A 43 -18.38 -11.71 14.00
N PRO A 44 -17.19 -11.30 14.50
CA PRO A 44 -17.10 -10.12 15.34
C PRO A 44 -17.58 -8.89 14.58
N LEU A 45 -18.18 -7.96 15.29
CA LEU A 45 -18.56 -6.68 14.70
C LEU A 45 -17.33 -5.95 14.17
N PRO A 46 -17.47 -5.15 13.09
CA PRO A 46 -16.39 -4.29 12.61
C PRO A 46 -15.90 -3.37 13.74
N LEU A 47 -14.58 -3.14 13.76
CA LEU A 47 -13.98 -2.21 14.72
C LEU A 47 -14.46 -0.79 14.45
N THR A 48 -14.62 -0.04 15.52
CA THR A 48 -14.96 1.39 15.53
C THR A 48 -13.78 2.19 16.09
N ASP A 49 -13.82 3.51 15.98
CA ASP A 49 -12.78 4.38 16.54
C ASP A 49 -12.55 4.14 18.04
N ALA A 50 -13.63 3.82 18.79
CA ALA A 50 -13.55 3.53 20.22
C ALA A 50 -12.71 2.27 20.55
N ASP A 51 -12.49 1.41 19.59
CA ASP A 51 -11.70 0.19 19.76
C ASP A 51 -10.18 0.43 19.60
N TYR A 52 -9.79 1.68 19.29
CA TYR A 52 -8.40 2.07 19.09
C TYR A 52 -7.90 3.03 20.18
N PHE A 53 -6.59 3.02 20.39
CA PHE A 53 -5.94 4.04 21.22
C PHE A 53 -6.28 5.44 20.72
N GLU A 54 -6.43 6.38 21.66
CA GLU A 54 -6.80 7.77 21.38
C GLU A 54 -8.13 7.89 20.60
N ASN A 55 -9.04 6.90 20.72
CA ASN A 55 -10.33 6.83 20.01
C ASN A 55 -10.19 6.98 18.47
N GLY A 56 -9.15 6.37 17.90
CA GLY A 56 -8.90 6.42 16.46
C GLY A 56 -8.39 7.76 15.93
N ALA A 57 -8.12 8.72 16.80
CA ALA A 57 -7.63 10.06 16.45
C ALA A 57 -6.24 10.33 17.05
N PRO A 58 -5.20 9.58 16.66
CA PRO A 58 -3.87 9.74 17.19
C PRO A 58 -3.29 11.11 16.82
N ASN A 59 -2.38 11.60 17.66
CA ASN A 59 -1.70 12.87 17.42
C ASN A 59 -0.99 12.87 16.05
N PRO A 60 -1.29 13.82 15.13
CA PRO A 60 -0.71 13.83 13.79
C PRO A 60 0.82 13.87 13.75
N ALA A 61 1.47 14.51 14.73
CA ALA A 61 2.93 14.55 14.82
C ALA A 61 3.50 13.16 15.18
N LYS A 62 2.82 12.40 16.05
CA LYS A 62 3.20 11.00 16.35
C LYS A 62 3.05 10.12 15.12
N VAL A 63 1.96 10.28 14.35
CA VAL A 63 1.74 9.54 13.10
C VAL A 63 2.85 9.84 12.08
N ALA A 64 3.18 11.13 11.89
CA ALA A 64 4.24 11.54 10.98
C ALA A 64 5.60 10.96 11.41
N LEU A 65 5.94 11.03 12.69
CA LEU A 65 7.16 10.44 13.23
C LEU A 65 7.18 8.92 13.04
N GLY A 66 6.08 8.24 13.36
CA GLY A 66 5.96 6.79 13.17
C GLY A 66 6.17 6.36 11.73
N ASN A 67 5.61 7.12 10.78
CA ASN A 67 5.84 6.88 9.36
C ASN A 67 7.31 7.03 8.98
N LEU A 68 7.99 8.08 9.43
CA LEU A 68 9.43 8.26 9.17
C LEU A 68 10.25 7.09 9.75
N LEU A 69 9.98 6.72 11.00
CA LEU A 69 10.68 5.62 11.68
C LEU A 69 10.44 4.26 11.00
N PHE A 70 9.24 4.03 10.49
CA PHE A 70 8.87 2.76 9.83
C PHE A 70 9.71 2.50 8.56
N TYR A 71 10.11 3.54 7.87
CA TYR A 71 10.95 3.46 6.67
C TYR A 71 12.43 3.75 6.95
N ASP A 72 12.80 4.19 8.16
CA ASP A 72 14.19 4.54 8.47
C ASP A 72 15.04 3.29 8.71
N LYS A 73 16.04 3.11 7.86
CA LYS A 73 17.00 2.01 7.97
C LYS A 73 17.99 2.14 9.13
N LYS A 74 18.14 3.35 9.69
CA LYS A 74 19.04 3.59 10.85
C LYS A 74 18.63 2.81 12.09
N LEU A 75 17.39 2.32 12.16
CA LEU A 75 16.94 1.47 13.26
C LEU A 75 17.45 0.04 13.16
N SER A 76 18.06 -0.36 12.06
CA SER A 76 18.69 -1.67 11.89
C SER A 76 20.20 -1.62 12.19
N GLY A 77 20.76 -2.75 12.59
CA GLY A 77 22.18 -2.83 13.01
C GLY A 77 23.17 -2.38 11.97
N ASN A 78 22.93 -2.68 10.70
CA ASN A 78 23.81 -2.31 9.58
C ASN A 78 23.21 -1.25 8.64
N ASN A 79 22.14 -0.59 9.03
CA ASN A 79 21.47 0.48 8.27
C ASN A 79 21.02 0.05 6.86
N ASN A 80 20.67 -1.19 6.66
CA ASN A 80 20.34 -1.74 5.35
C ASN A 80 18.89 -2.20 5.20
N ILE A 81 18.17 -2.42 6.31
CA ILE A 81 16.74 -2.75 6.34
C ILE A 81 15.97 -1.79 7.24
N SER A 82 14.66 -1.71 7.02
CA SER A 82 13.70 -0.98 7.88
C SER A 82 12.52 -1.89 8.20
N CYS A 83 11.60 -1.47 9.06
CA CYS A 83 10.36 -2.21 9.30
C CYS A 83 9.63 -2.50 7.97
N ALA A 84 9.52 -1.50 7.10
CA ALA A 84 8.89 -1.61 5.78
C ALA A 84 9.57 -2.63 4.84
N THR A 85 10.77 -3.09 5.15
CA THR A 85 11.45 -4.12 4.34
C THR A 85 10.71 -5.47 4.42
N CYS A 86 10.19 -5.82 5.61
CA CYS A 86 9.44 -7.06 5.85
C CYS A 86 7.94 -6.81 6.02
N HIS A 87 7.53 -5.56 6.26
CA HIS A 87 6.14 -5.17 6.46
C HIS A 87 5.71 -4.15 5.40
N HIS A 88 5.73 -4.57 4.13
CA HIS A 88 5.52 -3.66 3.00
C HIS A 88 4.03 -3.52 2.66
N SER A 89 3.58 -2.29 2.40
CA SER A 89 2.17 -1.99 2.08
C SER A 89 1.66 -2.68 0.81
N LEU A 90 2.53 -2.99 -0.15
CA LEU A 90 2.18 -3.71 -1.38
C LEU A 90 1.94 -5.21 -1.17
N THR A 91 2.26 -5.74 0.01
CA THR A 91 2.12 -7.15 0.36
C THR A 91 1.30 -7.31 1.65
N ASP A 92 0.25 -6.52 1.75
CA ASP A 92 -0.68 -6.54 2.89
C ASP A 92 0.03 -6.33 4.24
N THR A 93 1.04 -5.46 4.25
CA THR A 93 1.91 -5.16 5.39
C THR A 93 2.71 -6.35 5.96
N GLY A 94 2.80 -7.42 5.19
CA GLY A 94 3.79 -8.49 5.33
C GLY A 94 4.89 -8.33 4.28
N ASP A 95 5.55 -9.42 3.89
CA ASP A 95 6.50 -9.42 2.78
C ASP A 95 6.10 -10.36 1.62
N GLY A 96 5.00 -11.08 1.78
CA GLY A 96 4.49 -12.03 0.79
C GLY A 96 5.32 -13.32 0.68
N LEU A 97 6.27 -13.54 1.58
CA LEU A 97 7.12 -14.74 1.64
C LEU A 97 6.71 -15.62 2.82
N SER A 98 6.86 -16.93 2.68
CA SER A 98 6.62 -17.87 3.79
C SER A 98 7.58 -17.63 4.96
N LEU A 99 8.83 -17.31 4.66
CA LEU A 99 9.85 -16.87 5.61
C LEU A 99 10.57 -15.64 5.05
N PRO A 100 10.60 -14.52 5.79
CA PRO A 100 11.25 -13.32 5.36
C PRO A 100 12.74 -13.48 5.13
N VAL A 101 13.26 -12.69 4.20
CA VAL A 101 14.69 -12.49 4.06
C VAL A 101 15.04 -11.18 4.76
N GLY A 102 15.71 -11.29 5.89
CA GLY A 102 16.10 -10.16 6.72
C GLY A 102 17.27 -9.36 6.14
N GLU A 103 18.20 -9.03 7.01
CA GLU A 103 19.40 -8.28 6.66
C GLU A 103 20.25 -9.00 5.60
N GLY A 104 20.84 -8.22 4.69
CA GLY A 104 21.63 -8.73 3.57
C GLY A 104 20.82 -9.17 2.36
N GLY A 105 19.50 -9.36 2.48
CA GLY A 105 18.64 -9.70 1.36
C GLY A 105 18.49 -8.57 0.34
N GLN A 106 18.15 -8.93 -0.88
CA GLN A 106 17.99 -8.02 -2.04
C GLN A 106 16.54 -7.96 -2.49
N GLY A 107 16.07 -6.79 -2.93
CA GLY A 107 14.70 -6.57 -3.38
C GLY A 107 13.69 -6.31 -2.27
N LEU A 108 12.41 -6.24 -2.62
CA LEU A 108 11.29 -6.00 -1.70
C LEU A 108 10.14 -6.94 -2.00
N GLY A 109 9.30 -7.19 -0.99
CA GLY A 109 8.12 -8.03 -1.11
C GLY A 109 8.46 -9.43 -1.62
N VAL A 110 7.60 -9.98 -2.44
CA VAL A 110 7.78 -11.34 -3.02
C VAL A 110 9.03 -11.52 -3.87
N ALA A 111 9.61 -10.43 -4.37
CA ALA A 111 10.86 -10.44 -5.14
C ALA A 111 12.11 -10.40 -4.26
N ARG A 112 11.95 -10.26 -2.94
CA ARG A 112 13.09 -10.24 -2.04
C ARG A 112 13.70 -11.63 -1.92
N ASN A 113 15.01 -11.71 -2.11
CA ASN A 113 15.76 -12.96 -2.12
C ASN A 113 17.03 -12.87 -1.27
N THR A 114 17.66 -14.00 -1.07
CA THR A 114 18.87 -14.13 -0.24
C THR A 114 20.14 -13.58 -0.89
N GLY A 115 20.05 -13.04 -2.10
CA GLY A 115 21.23 -12.55 -2.84
C GLY A 115 22.10 -13.67 -3.42
N GLU A 116 21.53 -14.83 -3.67
CA GLU A 116 22.24 -15.92 -4.35
C GLU A 116 22.83 -15.44 -5.67
N GLY A 117 24.12 -15.68 -5.88
CA GLY A 117 24.86 -15.22 -7.06
C GLY A 117 25.43 -13.79 -6.96
N ILE A 118 25.21 -13.07 -5.85
CA ILE A 118 25.70 -11.71 -5.64
C ILE A 118 26.48 -11.65 -4.33
N GLY A 119 27.78 -11.82 -4.36
CA GLY A 119 28.64 -11.63 -3.19
C GLY A 119 28.41 -12.62 -2.06
N SER A 120 27.98 -12.15 -0.91
CA SER A 120 27.70 -12.98 0.27
C SER A 120 26.19 -13.17 0.44
N PRO A 121 25.63 -14.31 0.04
CA PRO A 121 24.21 -14.59 0.23
C PRO A 121 23.87 -14.67 1.72
N VAL A 122 22.62 -14.33 2.05
CA VAL A 122 22.10 -14.49 3.42
C VAL A 122 22.01 -15.97 3.74
N PRO A 123 22.71 -16.47 4.76
CA PRO A 123 22.78 -17.90 5.06
C PRO A 123 21.46 -18.47 5.56
N GLU A 124 20.67 -17.65 6.26
CA GLU A 124 19.43 -18.07 6.90
C GLU A 124 18.31 -17.07 6.69
N ARG A 125 17.09 -17.56 6.59
CA ARG A 125 15.88 -16.75 6.60
C ARG A 125 15.43 -16.47 8.03
N VAL A 126 14.63 -15.41 8.19
CA VAL A 126 13.94 -15.17 9.46
C VAL A 126 13.02 -16.36 9.75
N PRO A 127 13.04 -16.94 10.96
CA PRO A 127 12.41 -18.24 11.23
C PRO A 127 10.87 -18.23 11.28
N ARG A 128 10.25 -17.07 11.14
CA ARG A 128 8.79 -16.90 11.15
C ARG A 128 8.33 -15.95 10.07
N ASN A 129 7.13 -16.19 9.55
CA ASN A 129 6.46 -15.29 8.61
C ASN A 129 6.34 -13.90 9.21
N ALA A 130 6.47 -12.85 8.37
CA ALA A 130 6.21 -11.47 8.75
C ALA A 130 4.69 -11.25 8.80
N PRO A 131 4.09 -11.10 9.99
CA PRO A 131 2.66 -10.90 10.10
C PRO A 131 2.27 -9.51 9.63
N PRO A 132 1.02 -9.30 9.18
CA PRO A 132 0.50 -7.97 8.92
C PRO A 132 0.61 -7.07 10.14
N VAL A 133 0.82 -5.76 9.91
CA VAL A 133 0.94 -4.76 10.99
C VAL A 133 -0.24 -3.76 11.02
N PHE A 134 -1.29 -3.99 10.24
CA PHE A 134 -2.49 -3.20 10.34
C PHE A 134 -3.26 -3.53 11.64
N ASN A 135 -4.07 -2.58 12.10
CA ASN A 135 -4.88 -2.68 13.32
C ASN A 135 -4.12 -2.90 14.65
N LEU A 136 -2.80 -2.82 14.66
CA LEU A 136 -2.01 -3.01 15.89
C LEU A 136 -2.26 -1.93 16.96
N GLY A 137 -2.89 -0.81 16.59
CA GLY A 137 -3.37 0.21 17.54
C GLY A 137 -4.71 -0.12 18.19
N ALA A 138 -5.34 -1.25 17.87
CA ALA A 138 -6.58 -1.64 18.52
C ALA A 138 -6.31 -2.13 19.96
N ASN A 139 -7.19 -1.74 20.89
CA ASN A 139 -7.04 -1.95 22.33
C ASN A 139 -6.93 -3.43 22.76
N PHE A 140 -7.39 -4.35 21.91
CA PHE A 140 -7.30 -5.79 22.19
C PHE A 140 -5.94 -6.39 21.81
N PHE A 141 -5.10 -5.69 21.04
CA PHE A 141 -3.73 -6.14 20.77
C PHE A 141 -2.83 -5.82 21.96
N THR A 142 -2.91 -6.62 22.98
CA THR A 142 -2.15 -6.43 24.23
C THR A 142 -0.81 -7.16 24.24
N THR A 143 -0.59 -8.07 23.29
CA THR A 143 0.61 -8.90 23.25
C THR A 143 1.05 -9.13 21.82
N MET A 144 2.35 -8.99 21.58
CA MET A 144 2.98 -9.22 20.27
C MET A 144 4.05 -10.31 20.38
N PHE A 145 4.40 -10.86 19.22
CA PHE A 145 5.28 -12.00 19.02
C PHE A 145 4.70 -13.31 19.58
N HIS A 146 5.16 -14.41 19.02
CA HIS A 146 4.67 -15.75 19.36
C HIS A 146 4.94 -16.18 20.81
N ASP A 147 5.93 -15.57 21.43
CA ASP A 147 6.37 -15.84 22.81
C ASP A 147 5.90 -14.76 23.80
N GLY A 148 5.13 -13.78 23.33
CA GLY A 148 4.58 -12.73 24.18
C GLY A 148 5.64 -11.76 24.75
N ARG A 149 6.83 -11.70 24.14
CA ARG A 149 7.93 -10.85 24.64
C ARG A 149 7.63 -9.37 24.71
N VAL A 150 6.65 -8.90 23.94
CA VAL A 150 6.15 -7.53 24.00
C VAL A 150 4.70 -7.59 24.46
N THR A 151 4.41 -6.98 25.58
CA THR A 151 3.06 -6.89 26.14
C THR A 151 2.81 -5.49 26.68
N VAL A 152 1.56 -5.06 26.57
CA VAL A 152 1.12 -3.81 27.20
C VAL A 152 0.94 -4.08 28.68
N ASN A 153 1.76 -3.47 29.51
CA ASN A 153 1.54 -3.47 30.95
C ASN A 153 0.35 -2.56 31.29
N SER A 154 -0.58 -3.05 32.11
CA SER A 154 -1.71 -2.26 32.60
C SER A 154 -1.19 -0.98 33.27
N GLY A 155 -1.34 0.17 32.62
CA GLY A 155 -0.88 1.47 33.13
C GLY A 155 -0.01 2.26 32.18
N HIS A 156 0.31 1.73 31.00
CA HIS A 156 0.94 2.50 29.92
C HIS A 156 0.05 2.53 28.68
N PRO A 157 -0.26 3.73 28.18
CA PRO A 157 -0.71 3.86 26.79
C PRO A 157 0.44 3.58 25.85
#